data_2cd5541cd2aa4f64a78f24ebcbbc4da5
#
_entry.id   2cd5541cd2aa4f64a78f24ebcbbc4da5
#
_cell.length_a   1.000
_cell.length_b   1.000
_cell.length_c   1.000
_cell.angle_alpha   90.00
_cell.angle_beta   90.00
_cell.angle_gamma   90.00
#
_symmetry.space_group_name_H-M   'P 1'
#
loop_
_entity.id
_entity.type
_entity.pdbx_description
1 polymer ?
#
loop_
_entity_poly.entity_id
_entity_poly.type
_entity_poly.pdbx_seq_one_letter_code
_entity_poly.pdbx_strand_id
1 'polypeptide(L)'
;MRKMKRGLSLVLASIMATALVGCSGGENTETTNTATTTENKETTGTTQVADENQEEITLRFVSWQTNHDEQNQKVAAAYKELHPNINVQFDYVGDMNSNDYLTKTDIMLMGGEAMDILMAPNYASYIVRAESGSYLSLDDYFTEEGTTAEDAYNVIVRVNDQTYGIPGEMKYNLVLINKDMLDAAGLDVPSLDWTWDDYREYAEKLTSGSGADTKYGSYFHSWGSCNLWGISSGKGGSTIFNDDKTLTFDNPNLAKFLQLRYDMENVDHSSTPLADVKALNMNYRDQFFNGNIAMLPMGTAMLSDIGNEKYAHDFVTTFARQPLWDKDGEHYNEAGGNIFSIAKT
;
A
#
# COMPACT_ATOMS: atom_id res chain seq x y z
N MET A 1 -30.33 3.27 -22.56
CA MET A 1 -29.30 3.84 -21.66
C MET A 1 -29.03 3.01 -20.40
N ARG A 2 -29.98 2.30 -19.79
CA ARG A 2 -29.77 1.53 -18.54
C ARG A 2 -28.97 0.21 -18.67
N LYS A 3 -28.87 -0.40 -19.84
CA LYS A 3 -28.21 -1.72 -20.03
C LYS A 3 -26.71 -1.65 -20.31
N MET A 4 -26.17 -0.52 -20.70
CA MET A 4 -24.77 -0.38 -21.13
C MET A 4 -23.78 -0.02 -19.98
N LYS A 5 -24.28 0.45 -18.83
CA LYS A 5 -23.41 0.79 -17.68
C LYS A 5 -22.99 -0.43 -16.83
N ARG A 6 -23.57 -1.60 -17.07
CA ARG A 6 -23.51 -2.75 -16.16
C ARG A 6 -22.26 -3.62 -16.27
N GLY A 7 -21.65 -3.73 -17.44
CA GLY A 7 -20.46 -4.57 -17.63
C GLY A 7 -19.11 -3.86 -17.36
N LEU A 8 -19.16 -2.54 -17.14
CA LEU A 8 -17.98 -1.70 -17.17
C LEU A 8 -17.18 -1.68 -15.86
N SER A 9 -17.84 -1.87 -14.73
CA SER A 9 -17.24 -1.63 -13.43
C SER A 9 -16.31 -2.75 -12.97
N LEU A 10 -16.64 -4.00 -13.26
CA LEU A 10 -15.84 -5.16 -12.79
C LEU A 10 -14.61 -5.44 -13.66
N VAL A 11 -14.65 -5.11 -14.95
CA VAL A 11 -13.51 -5.33 -15.84
C VAL A 11 -12.34 -4.38 -15.53
N LEU A 12 -12.62 -3.16 -15.04
CA LEU A 12 -11.59 -2.23 -14.59
C LEU A 12 -10.80 -2.79 -13.39
N ALA A 13 -11.49 -3.53 -12.51
CA ALA A 13 -10.90 -4.13 -11.33
C ALA A 13 -9.93 -5.28 -11.65
N SER A 14 -10.28 -6.11 -12.66
CA SER A 14 -9.47 -7.28 -13.02
C SER A 14 -8.13 -6.91 -13.65
N ILE A 15 -8.02 -5.78 -14.34
CA ILE A 15 -6.80 -5.35 -15.03
C ILE A 15 -5.81 -4.72 -14.06
N MET A 16 -6.27 -4.04 -13.02
CA MET A 16 -5.36 -3.47 -12.01
C MET A 16 -4.66 -4.52 -11.15
N ALA A 17 -5.25 -5.72 -11.00
CA ALA A 17 -4.64 -6.80 -10.22
C ALA A 17 -3.53 -7.55 -10.97
N THR A 18 -3.52 -7.52 -12.32
CA THR A 18 -2.53 -8.26 -13.14
C THR A 18 -1.27 -7.46 -13.49
N ALA A 19 -1.27 -6.14 -13.32
CA ALA A 19 -0.13 -5.27 -13.64
C ALA A 19 1.04 -5.35 -12.63
N LEU A 20 0.92 -6.12 -11.55
CA LEU A 20 1.95 -6.25 -10.51
C LEU A 20 2.93 -7.43 -10.71
N VAL A 21 2.81 -8.21 -11.81
CA VAL A 21 3.70 -9.34 -12.06
C VAL A 21 4.37 -9.18 -13.42
N GLY A 22 5.51 -8.50 -13.46
CA GLY A 22 6.33 -8.51 -14.66
C GLY A 22 7.42 -7.47 -14.76
N CYS A 23 8.49 -7.63 -14.03
CA CYS A 23 9.82 -7.14 -14.43
C CYS A 23 10.86 -8.16 -14.01
N SER A 24 11.22 -9.04 -14.93
CA SER A 24 12.48 -9.77 -14.90
C SER A 24 12.96 -9.88 -16.34
N GLY A 25 13.94 -9.07 -16.68
CA GLY A 25 14.68 -9.18 -17.92
C GLY A 25 15.58 -10.39 -17.90
N GLY A 26 15.75 -11.05 -19.02
CA GLY A 26 16.65 -12.19 -19.19
C GLY A 26 17.05 -12.31 -20.65
N GLU A 27 18.34 -12.37 -20.85
CA GLU A 27 19.08 -12.40 -22.11
C GLU A 27 18.73 -13.57 -23.03
N ASN A 28 18.91 -13.31 -24.32
CA ASN A 28 18.91 -14.26 -25.41
C ASN A 28 20.04 -15.30 -25.28
N THR A 29 19.70 -16.57 -25.50
CA THR A 29 20.62 -17.53 -26.08
C THR A 29 19.83 -18.53 -26.93
N GLU A 30 20.12 -18.57 -28.23
CA GLU A 30 19.67 -19.59 -29.18
C GLU A 30 20.23 -20.96 -28.80
N THR A 31 19.45 -22.01 -28.88
CA THR A 31 19.90 -23.33 -29.37
C THR A 31 18.69 -24.25 -29.65
N THR A 32 18.59 -24.60 -30.93
CA THR A 32 18.16 -25.81 -31.64
C THR A 32 17.19 -26.84 -31.04
N ASN A 33 16.10 -27.01 -31.80
CA ASN A 33 15.24 -28.16 -32.09
C ASN A 33 15.44 -29.51 -31.38
N THR A 34 14.37 -30.04 -30.80
CA THR A 34 13.91 -31.41 -31.08
C THR A 34 12.39 -31.50 -30.82
N ALA A 35 11.67 -32.01 -31.80
CA ALA A 35 10.22 -32.18 -31.80
C ALA A 35 9.77 -33.30 -30.85
N THR A 36 8.75 -33.06 -30.06
CA THR A 36 7.89 -34.12 -29.52
C THR A 36 6.46 -33.59 -29.49
N THR A 37 5.61 -34.23 -30.24
CA THR A 37 4.19 -34.02 -30.40
C THR A 37 3.47 -34.33 -29.10
N THR A 38 2.73 -33.37 -28.56
CA THR A 38 1.71 -33.62 -27.55
C THR A 38 0.50 -32.71 -27.83
N GLU A 39 -0.66 -33.31 -27.81
CA GLU A 39 -1.95 -32.79 -28.25
C GLU A 39 -2.32 -31.43 -27.65
N ASN A 40 -2.67 -30.53 -28.56
CA ASN A 40 -3.28 -29.26 -28.25
C ASN A 40 -4.74 -29.48 -27.77
N LYS A 41 -4.98 -29.12 -26.52
CA LYS A 41 -6.33 -28.83 -26.04
C LYS A 41 -6.60 -27.37 -26.37
N GLU A 42 -7.39 -27.14 -27.41
CA GLU A 42 -7.88 -25.83 -27.80
C GLU A 42 -8.62 -25.19 -26.63
N THR A 43 -8.01 -24.17 -26.04
CA THR A 43 -8.74 -23.20 -25.22
C THR A 43 -9.31 -22.18 -26.19
N THR A 44 -10.59 -22.26 -26.46
CA THR A 44 -11.34 -21.30 -27.26
C THR A 44 -11.27 -19.95 -26.56
N GLY A 45 -10.29 -19.13 -26.91
CA GLY A 45 -10.30 -17.70 -26.62
C GLY A 45 -11.41 -17.06 -27.45
N THR A 46 -12.49 -16.64 -26.78
CA THR A 46 -13.52 -15.84 -27.41
C THR A 46 -12.92 -14.49 -27.73
N THR A 47 -12.47 -14.32 -28.96
CA THR A 47 -12.16 -12.99 -29.52
C THR A 47 -13.50 -12.27 -29.64
N GLN A 48 -13.80 -11.37 -28.73
CA GLN A 48 -14.92 -10.45 -28.89
C GLN A 48 -14.61 -9.57 -30.10
N VAL A 49 -15.34 -9.77 -31.17
CA VAL A 49 -15.37 -8.88 -32.33
C VAL A 49 -15.88 -7.53 -31.81
N ALA A 50 -15.07 -6.50 -31.90
CA ALA A 50 -15.48 -5.14 -31.58
C ALA A 50 -16.69 -4.79 -32.46
N ASP A 51 -17.82 -4.47 -31.83
CA ASP A 51 -18.98 -3.94 -32.51
C ASP A 51 -18.67 -2.50 -32.92
N GLU A 52 -18.47 -2.23 -34.20
CA GLU A 52 -18.07 -0.92 -34.78
C GLU A 52 -19.05 0.23 -34.48
N ASN A 53 -20.12 -0.02 -33.72
CA ASN A 53 -21.20 0.93 -33.45
C ASN A 53 -21.35 1.29 -31.97
N GLN A 54 -20.34 1.03 -31.13
CA GLN A 54 -20.41 1.42 -29.71
C GLN A 54 -20.05 2.90 -29.55
N GLU A 55 -20.88 3.64 -28.80
CA GLU A 55 -20.64 5.03 -28.42
C GLU A 55 -19.31 5.15 -27.65
N GLU A 56 -18.47 6.12 -28.00
CA GLU A 56 -17.23 6.37 -27.30
C GLU A 56 -17.51 6.92 -25.90
N ILE A 57 -16.95 6.31 -24.88
CA ILE A 57 -17.13 6.64 -23.47
C ILE A 57 -15.80 7.08 -22.90
N THR A 58 -15.80 8.18 -22.16
CA THR A 58 -14.65 8.61 -21.36
C THR A 58 -14.98 8.42 -19.87
N LEU A 59 -14.16 7.63 -19.17
CA LEU A 59 -14.21 7.48 -17.72
C LEU A 59 -13.17 8.39 -17.08
N ARG A 60 -13.61 9.27 -16.20
CA ARG A 60 -12.75 10.17 -15.43
C ARG A 60 -12.34 9.53 -14.13
N PHE A 61 -11.05 9.23 -14.01
CA PHE A 61 -10.43 8.73 -12.79
C PHE A 61 -9.72 9.86 -12.07
N VAL A 62 -10.19 10.24 -10.89
CA VAL A 62 -9.66 11.38 -10.13
C VAL A 62 -8.73 10.89 -9.02
N SER A 63 -7.48 11.35 -9.02
CA SER A 63 -6.43 10.96 -8.08
C SER A 63 -5.61 12.18 -7.63
N TRP A 64 -4.86 12.04 -6.54
CA TRP A 64 -3.84 13.03 -6.12
C TRP A 64 -2.40 12.59 -6.46
N GLN A 65 -2.21 11.35 -6.90
CA GLN A 65 -0.90 10.71 -7.05
C GLN A 65 -0.33 10.98 -8.45
N THR A 66 0.18 12.17 -8.68
CA THR A 66 0.83 12.56 -9.94
C THR A 66 2.07 11.73 -10.26
N ASN A 67 2.73 11.18 -9.24
CA ASN A 67 3.90 10.31 -9.40
C ASN A 67 3.58 8.94 -10.02
N HIS A 68 2.31 8.56 -10.12
CA HIS A 68 1.86 7.32 -10.75
C HIS A 68 1.36 7.52 -12.20
N ASP A 69 1.48 8.72 -12.75
CA ASP A 69 0.90 9.03 -14.06
C ASP A 69 1.40 8.09 -15.17
N GLU A 70 2.68 7.83 -15.25
CA GLU A 70 3.24 6.93 -16.28
C GLU A 70 2.64 5.52 -16.20
N GLN A 71 2.49 4.97 -15.00
CA GLN A 71 1.88 3.66 -14.78
C GLN A 71 0.38 3.68 -15.12
N ASN A 72 -0.30 4.72 -14.70
CA ASN A 72 -1.73 4.92 -14.95
C ASN A 72 -2.02 5.02 -16.46
N GLN A 73 -1.20 5.73 -17.22
CA GLN A 73 -1.33 5.81 -18.68
C GLN A 73 -1.10 4.45 -19.35
N LYS A 74 -0.16 3.64 -18.87
CA LYS A 74 0.05 2.27 -19.35
C LYS A 74 -1.18 1.39 -19.08
N VAL A 75 -1.79 1.50 -17.90
CA VAL A 75 -3.02 0.78 -17.56
C VAL A 75 -4.18 1.22 -18.46
N ALA A 76 -4.35 2.53 -18.67
CA ALA A 76 -5.38 3.06 -19.56
C ALA A 76 -5.21 2.56 -21.01
N ALA A 77 -3.98 2.53 -21.50
CA ALA A 77 -3.68 2.03 -22.85
C ALA A 77 -4.02 0.53 -22.99
N ALA A 78 -3.60 -0.29 -22.04
CA ALA A 78 -3.93 -1.72 -22.03
C ALA A 78 -5.45 -1.98 -21.91
N TYR A 79 -6.15 -1.16 -21.13
CA TYR A 79 -7.60 -1.23 -21.02
C TYR A 79 -8.30 -0.84 -22.33
N LYS A 80 -7.79 0.18 -23.02
CA LYS A 80 -8.30 0.62 -24.34
C LYS A 80 -8.16 -0.47 -25.41
N GLU A 81 -7.07 -1.28 -25.36
CA GLU A 81 -6.91 -2.43 -26.27
C GLU A 81 -8.00 -3.48 -26.09
N LEU A 82 -8.45 -3.71 -24.85
CA LEU A 82 -9.51 -4.66 -24.52
C LEU A 82 -10.91 -4.07 -24.74
N HIS A 83 -11.06 -2.76 -24.60
CA HIS A 83 -12.31 -2.00 -24.68
C HIS A 83 -12.15 -0.77 -25.58
N PRO A 84 -12.12 -0.97 -26.91
CA PRO A 84 -11.75 0.10 -27.86
C PRO A 84 -12.66 1.35 -27.82
N ASN A 85 -13.89 1.21 -27.34
CA ASN A 85 -14.83 2.33 -27.21
C ASN A 85 -14.71 3.09 -25.87
N ILE A 86 -13.80 2.67 -24.95
CA ILE A 86 -13.66 3.30 -23.65
C ILE A 86 -12.30 3.98 -23.52
N ASN A 87 -12.32 5.25 -23.13
CA ASN A 87 -11.14 6.02 -22.77
C ASN A 87 -11.12 6.18 -21.24
N VAL A 88 -9.97 5.99 -20.61
CA VAL A 88 -9.76 6.34 -19.20
C VAL A 88 -8.89 7.60 -19.15
N GLN A 89 -9.44 8.66 -18.59
CA GLN A 89 -8.77 9.93 -18.39
C GLN A 89 -8.42 10.06 -16.91
N PHE A 90 -7.14 10.33 -16.60
CA PHE A 90 -6.70 10.61 -15.23
C PHE A 90 -6.68 12.12 -14.99
N ASP A 91 -7.43 12.54 -13.97
CA ASP A 91 -7.48 13.93 -13.51
C ASP A 91 -6.77 14.02 -12.16
N TYR A 92 -5.66 14.77 -12.09
CA TYR A 92 -4.89 14.91 -10.86
C TYR A 92 -5.29 16.17 -10.10
N VAL A 93 -5.70 15.97 -8.85
CA VAL A 93 -6.20 17.03 -7.96
C VAL A 93 -5.45 16.96 -6.62
N GLY A 94 -4.99 18.10 -6.11
CA GLY A 94 -4.36 18.16 -4.78
C GLY A 94 -2.84 18.05 -4.76
N ASP A 95 -2.19 17.88 -5.89
CA ASP A 95 -0.73 17.92 -6.08
C ASP A 95 0.04 17.12 -4.99
N MET A 96 -0.13 15.80 -4.97
CA MET A 96 0.42 14.87 -3.98
C MET A 96 -0.06 15.08 -2.53
N ASN A 97 -1.01 15.96 -2.30
CA ASN A 97 -1.63 16.17 -1.00
C ASN A 97 -3.03 15.54 -0.95
N SER A 98 -3.15 14.44 -0.21
CA SER A 98 -4.41 13.70 -0.10
C SER A 98 -5.52 14.47 0.63
N ASN A 99 -5.19 15.38 1.56
CA ASN A 99 -6.20 16.20 2.25
C ASN A 99 -6.78 17.29 1.32
N ASP A 100 -5.91 17.92 0.53
CA ASP A 100 -6.36 18.88 -0.49
C ASP A 100 -7.20 18.19 -1.55
N TYR A 101 -6.79 17.00 -1.98
CA TYR A 101 -7.56 16.15 -2.88
C TYR A 101 -8.97 15.88 -2.32
N LEU A 102 -9.06 15.40 -1.09
CA LEU A 102 -10.35 15.12 -0.46
C LEU A 102 -11.25 16.35 -0.40
N THR A 103 -10.70 17.50 0.01
CA THR A 103 -11.45 18.76 0.06
C THR A 103 -11.97 19.19 -1.31
N LYS A 104 -11.10 19.12 -2.32
CA LYS A 104 -11.47 19.54 -3.68
C LYS A 104 -12.48 18.58 -4.32
N THR A 105 -12.30 17.26 -4.17
CA THR A 105 -13.24 16.28 -4.71
C THR A 105 -14.61 16.34 -4.03
N ASP A 106 -14.68 16.65 -2.74
CA ASP A 106 -15.95 16.88 -2.06
C ASP A 106 -16.69 18.11 -2.62
N ILE A 107 -15.95 19.19 -2.91
CA ILE A 107 -16.54 20.39 -3.55
C ILE A 107 -17.02 20.06 -4.97
N MET A 108 -16.23 19.31 -5.76
CA MET A 108 -16.60 18.89 -7.12
C MET A 108 -17.86 18.01 -7.11
N LEU A 109 -17.95 17.04 -6.17
CA LEU A 109 -19.17 16.21 -5.99
C LEU A 109 -20.39 17.04 -5.63
N MET A 110 -20.25 17.99 -4.70
CA MET A 110 -21.36 18.89 -4.33
C MET A 110 -21.76 19.82 -5.48
N GLY A 111 -20.81 20.17 -6.34
CA GLY A 111 -21.03 20.97 -7.56
C GLY A 111 -21.67 20.18 -8.70
N GLY A 112 -21.81 18.86 -8.58
CA GLY A 112 -22.33 17.99 -9.65
C GLY A 112 -21.36 17.79 -10.81
N GLU A 113 -20.05 17.96 -10.60
CA GLU A 113 -19.06 17.68 -11.61
C GLU A 113 -19.04 16.19 -11.93
N ALA A 114 -18.96 15.87 -13.22
CA ALA A 114 -18.89 14.49 -13.67
C ALA A 114 -17.52 13.89 -13.28
N MET A 115 -17.55 12.90 -12.41
CA MET A 115 -16.41 12.06 -12.03
C MET A 115 -16.91 10.63 -11.97
N ASP A 116 -16.14 9.68 -12.49
CA ASP A 116 -16.58 8.28 -12.51
C ASP A 116 -15.89 7.47 -11.42
N ILE A 117 -14.57 7.58 -11.31
CA ILE A 117 -13.79 6.81 -10.35
C ILE A 117 -13.05 7.77 -9.42
N LEU A 118 -13.24 7.57 -8.12
CA LEU A 118 -12.57 8.32 -7.06
C LEU A 118 -11.67 7.40 -6.25
N MET A 119 -10.52 7.91 -5.85
CA MET A 119 -9.57 7.19 -5.01
C MET A 119 -9.59 7.74 -3.57
N ALA A 120 -10.16 6.99 -2.62
CA ALA A 120 -10.03 7.35 -1.22
C ALA A 120 -8.63 6.98 -0.69
N PRO A 121 -7.89 7.91 -0.04
CA PRO A 121 -6.51 7.67 0.39
C PRO A 121 -6.36 6.71 1.57
N ASN A 122 -7.43 6.41 2.28
CA ASN A 122 -7.45 5.50 3.42
C ASN A 122 -8.89 5.09 3.75
N TYR A 123 -9.03 4.08 4.60
CA TYR A 123 -10.33 3.55 5.01
C TYR A 123 -11.21 4.56 5.73
N ALA A 124 -10.65 5.44 6.57
CA ALA A 124 -11.44 6.45 7.27
C ALA A 124 -12.13 7.41 6.31
N SER A 125 -11.39 7.91 5.31
CA SER A 125 -11.95 8.81 4.28
C SER A 125 -12.94 8.10 3.36
N TYR A 126 -12.73 6.81 3.09
CA TYR A 126 -13.65 5.96 2.35
C TYR A 126 -14.98 5.79 3.09
N ILE A 127 -14.93 5.38 4.37
CA ILE A 127 -16.12 5.13 5.19
C ILE A 127 -17.01 6.37 5.26
N VAL A 128 -16.44 7.53 5.59
CA VAL A 128 -17.19 8.79 5.69
C VAL A 128 -17.93 9.12 4.38
N ARG A 129 -17.30 8.89 3.22
CA ARG A 129 -17.91 9.19 1.92
C ARG A 129 -18.93 8.15 1.48
N ALA A 130 -18.73 6.89 1.82
CA ALA A 130 -19.73 5.85 1.62
C ALA A 130 -20.99 6.12 2.46
N GLU A 131 -20.83 6.47 3.74
CA GLU A 131 -21.94 6.83 4.64
C GLU A 131 -22.68 8.09 4.19
N SER A 132 -21.97 9.07 3.63
CA SER A 132 -22.60 10.28 3.07
C SER A 132 -23.34 10.06 1.74
N GLY A 133 -23.23 8.84 1.18
CA GLY A 133 -23.88 8.49 -0.09
C GLY A 133 -23.17 9.02 -1.34
N SER A 134 -21.87 9.37 -1.22
CA SER A 134 -21.06 9.86 -2.33
C SER A 134 -20.66 8.76 -3.32
N TYR A 135 -20.76 7.50 -2.92
CA TYR A 135 -20.36 6.34 -3.73
C TYR A 135 -21.54 5.42 -4.07
N LEU A 136 -21.45 4.73 -5.21
CA LEU A 136 -22.39 3.67 -5.59
C LEU A 136 -22.03 2.38 -4.85
N SER A 137 -23.06 1.62 -4.41
CA SER A 137 -22.84 0.25 -3.97
C SER A 137 -22.42 -0.64 -5.15
N LEU A 138 -21.48 -1.53 -4.92
CA LEU A 138 -20.94 -2.45 -5.91
C LEU A 138 -21.55 -3.87 -5.80
N ASP A 139 -22.35 -4.15 -4.79
CA ASP A 139 -22.84 -5.51 -4.51
C ASP A 139 -23.70 -6.08 -5.63
N ASP A 140 -24.56 -5.25 -6.27
CA ASP A 140 -25.36 -5.68 -7.41
C ASP A 140 -24.47 -6.08 -8.61
N TYR A 141 -23.35 -5.39 -8.83
CA TYR A 141 -22.40 -5.69 -9.91
C TYR A 141 -21.67 -7.00 -9.66
N PHE A 142 -21.23 -7.26 -8.43
CA PHE A 142 -20.66 -8.56 -8.06
C PHE A 142 -21.65 -9.69 -8.26
N THR A 143 -22.90 -9.48 -7.85
CA THR A 143 -23.98 -10.48 -8.03
C THR A 143 -24.26 -10.75 -9.50
N GLU A 144 -24.29 -9.72 -10.36
CA GLU A 144 -24.51 -9.88 -11.81
C GLU A 144 -23.37 -10.67 -12.48
N GLU A 145 -22.14 -10.56 -11.97
CA GLU A 145 -20.97 -11.34 -12.42
C GLU A 145 -20.87 -12.74 -11.79
N GLY A 146 -21.81 -13.09 -10.89
CA GLY A 146 -21.84 -14.38 -10.23
C GLY A 146 -20.75 -14.61 -9.19
N THR A 147 -20.23 -13.53 -8.59
CA THR A 147 -19.18 -13.55 -7.56
C THR A 147 -19.55 -12.68 -6.36
N THR A 148 -18.68 -12.61 -5.37
CA THR A 148 -18.77 -11.68 -4.24
C THR A 148 -17.51 -10.81 -4.17
N ALA A 149 -17.56 -9.71 -3.42
CA ALA A 149 -16.38 -8.88 -3.21
C ALA A 149 -15.25 -9.66 -2.50
N GLU A 150 -15.61 -10.52 -1.56
CA GLU A 150 -14.69 -11.37 -0.79
C GLU A 150 -14.06 -12.48 -1.64
N ASP A 151 -14.75 -12.98 -2.67
CA ASP A 151 -14.17 -13.93 -3.63
C ASP A 151 -13.16 -13.25 -4.56
N ALA A 152 -13.39 -11.98 -4.88
CA ALA A 152 -12.55 -11.22 -5.79
C ALA A 152 -11.35 -10.55 -5.11
N TYR A 153 -11.45 -10.19 -3.83
CA TYR A 153 -10.44 -9.42 -3.12
C TYR A 153 -10.17 -9.94 -1.71
N ASN A 154 -8.90 -10.01 -1.33
CA ASN A 154 -8.47 -10.48 0.00
C ASN A 154 -8.81 -9.49 1.14
N VAL A 155 -9.03 -8.23 0.83
CA VAL A 155 -9.37 -7.20 1.81
C VAL A 155 -10.54 -6.39 1.28
N ILE A 156 -11.67 -6.45 1.98
CA ILE A 156 -12.86 -5.65 1.68
C ILE A 156 -13.29 -4.94 2.97
N VAL A 157 -13.65 -3.69 2.84
CA VAL A 157 -14.26 -2.91 3.93
C VAL A 157 -15.70 -2.60 3.56
N ARG A 158 -16.64 -3.23 4.29
CA ARG A 158 -18.06 -2.97 4.16
C ARG A 158 -18.47 -1.77 5.02
N VAL A 159 -19.37 -0.99 4.50
CA VAL A 159 -20.02 0.11 5.23
C VAL A 159 -21.52 -0.15 5.23
N ASN A 160 -22.11 -0.33 6.42
CA ASN A 160 -23.51 -0.71 6.57
C ASN A 160 -23.87 -1.97 5.73
N ASP A 161 -23.03 -3.02 5.83
CA ASP A 161 -23.13 -4.29 5.12
C ASP A 161 -23.07 -4.22 3.59
N GLN A 162 -22.67 -3.07 3.03
CA GLN A 162 -22.51 -2.87 1.59
C GLN A 162 -21.07 -2.56 1.20
N THR A 163 -20.67 -2.97 0.00
CA THR A 163 -19.38 -2.69 -0.61
C THR A 163 -19.49 -1.45 -1.51
N TYR A 164 -18.80 -0.37 -1.18
CA TYR A 164 -18.79 0.87 -1.98
C TYR A 164 -17.47 1.12 -2.70
N GLY A 165 -16.49 0.24 -2.50
CA GLY A 165 -15.19 0.39 -3.12
C GLY A 165 -14.37 -0.89 -3.03
N ILE A 166 -13.35 -0.95 -3.87
CA ILE A 166 -12.41 -2.06 -3.96
C ILE A 166 -11.00 -1.59 -3.59
N PRO A 167 -10.13 -2.47 -3.08
CA PRO A 167 -8.74 -2.11 -2.79
C PRO A 167 -8.02 -1.76 -4.09
N GLY A 168 -7.42 -0.57 -4.13
CA GLY A 168 -6.54 -0.14 -5.22
C GLY A 168 -5.09 -0.52 -4.92
N GLU A 169 -4.46 0.24 -4.05
CA GLU A 169 -3.13 -0.07 -3.53
C GLU A 169 -3.22 -0.58 -2.11
N MET A 170 -2.48 -1.63 -1.80
CA MET A 170 -2.34 -2.12 -0.43
C MET A 170 -0.92 -1.85 0.08
N LYS A 171 -0.82 -1.28 1.27
CA LYS A 171 0.43 -0.97 1.97
C LYS A 171 0.48 -1.79 3.25
N TYR A 172 1.59 -2.47 3.44
CA TYR A 172 1.88 -3.25 4.64
C TYR A 172 3.08 -2.64 5.35
N ASN A 173 3.16 -2.83 6.67
CA ASN A 173 4.33 -2.42 7.42
C ASN A 173 5.43 -3.49 7.32
N LEU A 174 6.65 -3.03 7.17
CA LEU A 174 7.86 -3.84 7.18
C LEU A 174 8.99 -3.04 7.85
N VAL A 175 10.13 -3.67 8.03
CA VAL A 175 11.35 -2.99 8.47
C VAL A 175 12.36 -3.05 7.33
N LEU A 176 12.72 -1.88 6.77
CA LEU A 176 13.84 -1.78 5.86
C LEU A 176 15.14 -1.87 6.65
N ILE A 177 16.14 -2.53 6.10
CA ILE A 177 17.42 -2.78 6.77
C ILE A 177 18.58 -2.47 5.80
N ASN A 178 19.53 -1.68 6.27
CA ASN A 178 20.82 -1.51 5.62
C ASN A 178 21.63 -2.78 5.85
N LYS A 179 21.74 -3.61 4.81
CA LYS A 179 22.37 -4.93 4.91
C LYS A 179 23.87 -4.84 5.21
N ASP A 180 24.53 -3.83 4.70
CA ASP A 180 25.98 -3.64 4.92
C ASP A 180 26.27 -3.34 6.40
N MET A 181 25.41 -2.55 7.06
CA MET A 181 25.53 -2.35 8.52
C MET A 181 25.23 -3.63 9.31
N LEU A 182 24.27 -4.43 8.83
CA LEU A 182 23.93 -5.72 9.41
C LEU A 182 25.11 -6.70 9.34
N ASP A 183 25.69 -6.83 8.13
CA ASP A 183 26.83 -7.69 7.86
C ASP A 183 28.08 -7.26 8.66
N ALA A 184 28.34 -5.95 8.74
CA ALA A 184 29.44 -5.40 9.53
C ALA A 184 29.31 -5.68 11.04
N ALA A 185 28.08 -5.80 11.54
CA ALA A 185 27.78 -6.19 12.92
C ALA A 185 27.78 -7.73 13.13
N GLY A 186 27.95 -8.53 12.07
CA GLY A 186 27.91 -9.98 12.11
C GLY A 186 26.52 -10.54 12.41
N LEU A 187 25.48 -9.83 12.00
CA LEU A 187 24.08 -10.22 12.19
C LEU A 187 23.48 -10.77 10.91
N ASP A 188 22.65 -11.79 11.04
CA ASP A 188 21.83 -12.30 9.94
C ASP A 188 20.59 -11.44 9.73
N VAL A 189 19.97 -11.54 8.55
CA VAL A 189 18.64 -10.95 8.30
C VAL A 189 17.66 -11.58 9.29
N PRO A 190 16.84 -10.78 10.00
CA PRO A 190 15.91 -11.30 11.00
C PRO A 190 15.01 -12.41 10.47
N SER A 191 14.76 -13.42 11.29
CA SER A 191 13.84 -14.52 10.97
C SER A 191 12.39 -14.05 10.91
N LEU A 192 11.50 -14.87 10.33
CA LEU A 192 10.09 -14.51 10.19
C LEU A 192 9.34 -14.44 11.53
N ASP A 193 9.89 -15.02 12.59
CA ASP A 193 9.32 -15.05 13.95
C ASP A 193 10.00 -14.09 14.93
N TRP A 194 10.83 -13.15 14.41
CA TRP A 194 11.47 -12.17 15.28
C TRP A 194 10.48 -11.26 16.01
N THR A 195 10.89 -10.81 17.17
CA THR A 195 10.07 -10.03 18.08
C THR A 195 10.54 -8.58 18.20
N TRP A 196 9.74 -7.74 18.86
CA TRP A 196 10.16 -6.38 19.22
C TRP A 196 11.33 -6.36 20.20
N ASP A 197 11.51 -7.40 21.02
CA ASP A 197 12.70 -7.55 21.88
C ASP A 197 13.93 -7.90 21.03
N ASP A 198 13.80 -8.78 20.03
CA ASP A 198 14.86 -9.05 19.05
C ASP A 198 15.18 -7.77 18.23
N TYR A 199 14.17 -6.97 17.83
CA TYR A 199 14.36 -5.70 17.15
C TYR A 199 15.20 -4.71 17.97
N ARG A 200 14.91 -4.57 19.26
CA ARG A 200 15.68 -3.75 20.21
C ARG A 200 17.13 -4.21 20.31
N GLU A 201 17.36 -5.52 20.47
CA GLU A 201 18.72 -6.09 20.53
C GLU A 201 19.50 -5.83 19.24
N TYR A 202 18.86 -5.96 18.07
CA TYR A 202 19.47 -5.59 16.79
C TYR A 202 19.81 -4.12 16.73
N ALA A 203 18.91 -3.25 17.16
CA ALA A 203 19.15 -1.80 17.17
C ALA A 203 20.34 -1.42 18.05
N GLU A 204 20.48 -2.03 19.24
CA GLU A 204 21.64 -1.80 20.11
C GLU A 204 22.95 -2.20 19.42
N LYS A 205 23.00 -3.38 18.80
CA LYS A 205 24.20 -3.90 18.11
C LYS A 205 24.56 -3.10 16.84
N LEU A 206 23.57 -2.52 16.18
CA LEU A 206 23.73 -1.77 14.94
C LEU A 206 24.05 -0.28 15.20
N THR A 207 23.89 0.19 16.43
CA THR A 207 24.23 1.57 16.81
C THR A 207 25.72 1.72 16.92
N SER A 208 26.28 2.76 16.27
CA SER A 208 27.72 3.01 16.24
C SER A 208 28.04 4.49 16.17
N GLY A 209 29.31 4.85 16.37
CA GLY A 209 29.73 6.24 16.41
C GLY A 209 29.42 6.92 17.73
N SER A 210 29.54 8.24 17.78
CA SER A 210 29.22 9.06 18.97
C SER A 210 29.00 10.52 18.60
N GLY A 211 28.20 11.23 19.38
CA GLY A 211 27.87 12.63 19.15
C GLY A 211 27.21 12.87 17.80
N ALA A 212 27.73 13.77 17.01
CA ALA A 212 27.18 14.11 15.70
C ALA A 212 27.36 13.00 14.64
N ASP A 213 28.31 12.09 14.86
CA ASP A 213 28.60 10.97 13.95
C ASP A 213 27.86 9.69 14.35
N THR A 214 26.91 9.77 15.27
CA THR A 214 26.13 8.61 15.71
C THR A 214 25.28 8.10 14.54
N LYS A 215 25.46 6.82 14.21
CA LYS A 215 24.56 6.04 13.37
C LYS A 215 23.68 5.22 14.27
N TYR A 216 22.39 5.45 14.22
CA TYR A 216 21.44 4.73 15.07
C TYR A 216 21.02 3.39 14.47
N GLY A 217 20.83 2.40 15.30
CA GLY A 217 20.29 1.10 14.88
C GLY A 217 18.84 1.19 14.42
N SER A 218 18.09 2.17 14.95
CA SER A 218 16.66 2.34 14.67
C SER A 218 16.25 3.79 14.50
N TYR A 219 15.10 3.98 13.86
CA TYR A 219 14.43 5.27 13.70
C TYR A 219 12.91 5.08 13.68
N PHE A 220 12.19 5.81 14.50
CA PHE A 220 10.74 5.88 14.44
C PHE A 220 10.30 7.28 14.01
N HIS A 221 9.56 7.35 12.91
CA HIS A 221 9.11 8.65 12.42
C HIS A 221 8.06 9.30 13.35
N SER A 222 7.92 10.63 13.24
CA SER A 222 7.08 11.44 14.12
C SER A 222 5.57 11.32 13.89
N TRP A 223 5.13 10.54 12.91
CA TRP A 223 3.70 10.31 12.67
C TRP A 223 3.04 9.55 13.83
N GLY A 224 1.81 9.97 14.16
CA GLY A 224 1.04 9.31 15.23
C GLY A 224 0.83 7.81 14.98
N SER A 225 0.64 7.39 13.73
CA SER A 225 0.49 6.00 13.33
C SER A 225 1.69 5.13 13.70
N CYS A 226 2.91 5.69 13.71
CA CYS A 226 4.10 4.95 14.13
C CYS A 226 4.09 4.53 15.60
N ASN A 227 3.21 5.11 16.44
CA ASN A 227 3.01 4.70 17.82
C ASN A 227 2.07 3.48 17.95
N LEU A 228 1.34 3.16 16.89
CA LEU A 228 0.30 2.13 16.92
C LEU A 228 0.79 0.77 16.42
N TRP A 229 1.99 0.68 15.86
CA TRP A 229 2.52 -0.58 15.29
C TRP A 229 2.60 -1.73 16.30
N GLY A 230 2.81 -1.42 17.56
CA GLY A 230 2.80 -2.43 18.62
C GLY A 230 1.42 -3.07 18.83
N ILE A 231 0.35 -2.38 18.50
CA ILE A 231 -1.02 -2.91 18.61
C ILE A 231 -1.24 -3.98 17.57
N SER A 232 -0.90 -3.68 16.31
CA SER A 232 -1.10 -4.59 15.18
C SER A 232 -0.20 -5.83 15.24
N SER A 233 0.92 -5.77 15.99
CA SER A 233 1.81 -6.92 16.22
C SER A 233 1.30 -7.91 17.27
N GLY A 234 0.20 -7.61 17.95
CA GLY A 234 -0.37 -8.44 19.00
C GLY A 234 -1.34 -9.49 18.49
N LYS A 235 -1.59 -10.49 19.30
CA LYS A 235 -2.55 -11.55 19.02
C LYS A 235 -3.95 -10.97 18.77
N GLY A 236 -4.55 -11.40 17.68
CA GLY A 236 -5.88 -10.94 17.27
C GLY A 236 -5.88 -9.64 16.46
N GLY A 237 -4.71 -9.06 16.12
CA GLY A 237 -4.61 -7.89 15.23
C GLY A 237 -5.52 -6.76 15.68
N SER A 238 -5.49 -6.40 16.97
CA SER A 238 -6.47 -5.45 17.52
C SER A 238 -6.27 -4.04 16.97
N THR A 239 -7.37 -3.33 16.86
CA THR A 239 -7.40 -1.90 16.53
C THR A 239 -7.51 -1.06 17.80
N ILE A 240 -7.42 0.26 17.65
CA ILE A 240 -7.75 1.20 18.72
C ILE A 240 -9.26 1.47 18.83
N PHE A 241 -10.06 0.75 18.05
CA PHE A 241 -11.52 0.85 18.05
C PHE A 241 -12.15 -0.44 18.57
N ASN A 242 -13.14 -0.29 19.40
CA ASN A 242 -14.07 -1.35 19.78
C ASN A 242 -15.10 -1.60 18.65
N ASP A 243 -15.84 -2.70 18.72
CA ASP A 243 -16.89 -3.04 17.76
C ASP A 243 -18.00 -1.97 17.69
N ASP A 244 -18.25 -1.26 18.79
CA ASP A 244 -19.19 -0.14 18.87
C ASP A 244 -18.61 1.20 18.35
N LYS A 245 -17.43 1.18 17.73
CA LYS A 245 -16.68 2.34 17.21
C LYS A 245 -16.17 3.31 18.28
N THR A 246 -16.25 2.97 19.55
CA THR A 246 -15.57 3.74 20.61
C THR A 246 -14.07 3.46 20.63
N LEU A 247 -13.28 4.45 21.05
CA LEU A 247 -11.82 4.31 21.15
C LEU A 247 -11.44 3.49 22.39
N THR A 248 -10.46 2.61 22.24
CA THR A 248 -9.80 1.91 23.35
C THR A 248 -8.31 2.19 23.32
N PHE A 249 -7.81 2.88 24.35
CA PHE A 249 -6.38 3.11 24.56
C PHE A 249 -5.81 2.27 25.71
N ASP A 250 -6.59 1.38 26.27
CA ASP A 250 -6.20 0.46 27.35
C ASP A 250 -5.58 -0.85 26.79
N ASN A 251 -5.28 -0.89 25.50
CA ASN A 251 -4.57 -2.00 24.88
C ASN A 251 -3.15 -2.13 25.48
N PRO A 252 -2.82 -3.24 26.14
CA PRO A 252 -1.53 -3.41 26.80
C PRO A 252 -0.34 -3.36 25.83
N ASN A 253 -0.54 -3.73 24.57
CA ASN A 253 0.50 -3.67 23.53
C ASN A 253 0.83 -2.24 23.14
N LEU A 254 -0.09 -1.28 23.29
CA LEU A 254 0.20 0.14 23.09
C LEU A 254 1.18 0.64 24.14
N ALA A 255 0.89 0.40 25.41
CA ALA A 255 1.77 0.80 26.51
C ALA A 255 3.15 0.13 26.41
N LYS A 256 3.16 -1.18 26.11
CA LYS A 256 4.39 -1.95 25.90
C LYS A 256 5.26 -1.38 24.77
N PHE A 257 4.64 -1.00 23.64
CA PHE A 257 5.35 -0.43 22.50
C PHE A 257 5.89 0.98 22.77
N LEU A 258 5.10 1.82 23.43
CA LEU A 258 5.55 3.16 23.83
C LEU A 258 6.71 3.07 24.83
N GLN A 259 6.69 2.10 25.76
CA GLN A 259 7.80 1.86 26.68
C GLN A 259 9.04 1.38 25.93
N LEU A 260 8.89 0.44 24.98
CA LEU A 260 10.00 -0.02 24.14
C LEU A 260 10.67 1.16 23.43
N ARG A 261 9.88 2.01 22.77
CA ARG A 261 10.41 3.20 22.09
C ARG A 261 11.13 4.14 23.06
N TYR A 262 10.52 4.40 24.22
CA TYR A 262 11.13 5.23 25.24
C TYR A 262 12.49 4.67 25.68
N ASP A 263 12.58 3.38 25.92
CA ASP A 263 13.82 2.73 26.35
C ASP A 263 14.89 2.81 25.25
N MET A 264 14.52 2.51 23.99
CA MET A 264 15.45 2.59 22.86
C MET A 264 15.97 4.00 22.61
N GLU A 265 15.16 5.02 22.87
CA GLU A 265 15.54 6.44 22.68
C GLU A 265 16.36 6.98 23.88
N ASN A 266 16.00 6.62 25.12
CA ASN A 266 16.47 7.31 26.33
C ASN A 266 17.33 6.46 27.25
N VAL A 267 17.28 5.14 27.13
CA VAL A 267 18.06 4.20 27.98
C VAL A 267 19.18 3.56 27.16
N ASP A 268 18.84 2.94 26.05
CA ASP A 268 19.79 2.23 25.18
C ASP A 268 20.51 3.19 24.21
N HIS A 269 19.89 4.31 23.89
CA HIS A 269 20.32 5.23 22.85
C HIS A 269 20.51 4.53 21.49
N SER A 270 19.68 3.52 21.22
CA SER A 270 19.74 2.69 20.01
C SER A 270 18.80 3.21 18.88
N SER A 271 17.93 4.15 19.23
CA SER A 271 17.01 4.80 18.27
C SER A 271 17.21 6.32 18.28
N THR A 272 17.04 6.94 17.11
CA THR A 272 17.08 8.40 16.98
C THR A 272 16.04 9.03 17.92
N PRO A 273 16.41 9.98 18.79
CA PRO A 273 15.45 10.59 19.71
C PRO A 273 14.30 11.30 18.99
N LEU A 274 13.07 11.08 19.41
CA LEU A 274 11.89 11.74 18.83
C LEU A 274 11.97 13.27 18.91
N ALA A 275 12.62 13.79 19.94
CA ALA A 275 12.86 15.23 20.10
C ALA A 275 13.68 15.77 18.92
N ASP A 276 14.73 15.08 18.51
CA ASP A 276 15.59 15.46 17.39
C ASP A 276 14.85 15.30 16.06
N VAL A 277 14.12 14.20 15.88
CA VAL A 277 13.27 13.97 14.68
C VAL A 277 12.33 15.14 14.44
N LYS A 278 11.71 15.66 15.51
CA LYS A 278 10.77 16.81 15.42
C LYS A 278 11.50 18.14 15.26
N ALA A 279 12.52 18.40 16.08
CA ALA A 279 13.22 19.67 16.09
C ALA A 279 13.96 19.94 14.77
N LEU A 280 14.54 18.92 14.17
CA LEU A 280 15.27 18.99 12.91
C LEU A 280 14.41 18.69 11.68
N ASN A 281 13.11 18.42 11.88
CA ASN A 281 12.19 18.01 10.81
C ASN A 281 12.77 16.90 9.92
N MET A 282 13.32 15.86 10.56
CA MET A 282 14.06 14.81 9.85
C MET A 282 13.15 14.06 8.88
N ASN A 283 13.62 13.85 7.67
CA ASN A 283 12.97 13.01 6.68
C ASN A 283 13.46 11.57 6.84
N TYR A 284 12.57 10.62 7.02
CA TYR A 284 12.90 9.20 7.23
C TYR A 284 13.63 8.56 6.04
N ARG A 285 13.30 9.00 4.79
CA ARG A 285 14.01 8.56 3.58
C ARG A 285 15.46 8.98 3.61
N ASP A 286 15.71 10.29 3.87
CA ASP A 286 17.06 10.83 3.93
C ASP A 286 17.86 10.16 5.05
N GLN A 287 17.23 9.88 6.20
CA GLN A 287 17.91 9.17 7.29
C GLN A 287 18.35 7.76 6.90
N PHE A 288 17.50 7.03 6.20
CA PHE A 288 17.81 5.67 5.79
C PHE A 288 18.79 5.63 4.61
N PHE A 289 18.49 6.31 3.52
CA PHE A 289 19.28 6.23 2.29
C PHE A 289 20.64 6.93 2.39
N ASN A 290 20.83 7.87 3.33
CA ASN A 290 22.15 8.41 3.66
C ASN A 290 22.95 7.52 4.63
N GLY A 291 22.42 6.38 5.07
CA GLY A 291 23.08 5.45 5.98
C GLY A 291 23.26 5.98 7.40
N ASN A 292 22.39 6.90 7.84
CA ASN A 292 22.38 7.42 9.22
C ASN A 292 21.70 6.46 10.21
N ILE A 293 20.88 5.55 9.71
CA ILE A 293 20.15 4.55 10.48
C ILE A 293 20.25 3.17 9.81
N ALA A 294 20.28 2.12 10.63
CA ALA A 294 20.39 0.75 10.14
C ALA A 294 19.02 0.14 9.82
N MET A 295 18.01 0.38 10.65
CA MET A 295 16.68 -0.19 10.52
C MET A 295 15.62 0.91 10.52
N LEU A 296 14.69 0.82 9.58
CA LEU A 296 13.55 1.74 9.42
C LEU A 296 12.23 0.97 9.35
N PRO A 297 11.48 0.86 10.45
CA PRO A 297 10.10 0.44 10.38
C PRO A 297 9.28 1.43 9.55
N MET A 298 8.71 0.95 8.44
CA MET A 298 7.93 1.80 7.52
C MET A 298 7.03 0.92 6.62
N GLY A 299 6.15 1.54 5.87
CA GLY A 299 5.29 0.83 4.92
C GLY A 299 6.00 0.43 3.62
N THR A 300 5.43 -0.55 2.93
CA THR A 300 5.92 -1.08 1.62
C THR A 300 6.07 -0.01 0.53
N ALA A 301 5.47 1.17 0.70
CA ALA A 301 5.70 2.31 -0.22
C ALA A 301 7.19 2.69 -0.37
N MET A 302 8.03 2.37 0.63
CA MET A 302 9.48 2.58 0.55
C MET A 302 10.20 1.69 -0.46
N LEU A 303 9.59 0.59 -0.89
CA LEU A 303 10.21 -0.33 -1.85
C LEU A 303 10.43 0.35 -3.23
N SER A 304 9.55 1.28 -3.61
CA SER A 304 9.73 2.07 -4.83
C SER A 304 10.86 3.11 -4.74
N ASP A 305 11.25 3.48 -3.54
CA ASP A 305 12.33 4.46 -3.32
C ASP A 305 13.72 3.81 -3.44
N ILE A 306 13.84 2.48 -3.30
CA ILE A 306 15.14 1.76 -3.36
C ILE A 306 15.83 1.93 -4.72
N GLY A 307 15.07 1.92 -5.80
CA GLY A 307 15.59 2.11 -7.17
C GLY A 307 15.50 3.56 -7.67
N ASN A 308 15.11 4.51 -6.84
CA ASN A 308 14.90 5.89 -7.24
C ASN A 308 16.22 6.69 -7.20
N GLU A 309 16.58 7.31 -8.32
CA GLU A 309 17.80 8.12 -8.44
C GLU A 309 17.90 9.23 -7.36
N LYS A 310 16.79 9.76 -6.90
CA LYS A 310 16.74 10.75 -5.81
C LYS A 310 17.32 10.21 -4.50
N TYR A 311 17.23 8.90 -4.29
CA TYR A 311 17.68 8.20 -3.08
C TYR A 311 18.82 7.22 -3.38
N ALA A 312 19.64 7.55 -4.39
CA ALA A 312 20.79 6.72 -4.76
C ALA A 312 21.69 6.47 -3.55
N HIS A 313 22.04 5.22 -3.33
CA HIS A 313 22.88 4.76 -2.21
C HIS A 313 23.70 3.53 -2.63
N ASP A 314 24.84 3.34 -1.98
CA ASP A 314 25.81 2.30 -2.35
C ASP A 314 25.62 0.98 -1.57
N PHE A 315 24.84 0.99 -0.48
CA PHE A 315 24.60 -0.21 0.34
C PHE A 315 23.43 -1.05 -0.19
N VAL A 316 23.44 -2.32 0.13
CA VAL A 316 22.32 -3.24 -0.18
C VAL A 316 21.18 -2.99 0.80
N THR A 317 19.99 -2.68 0.28
CA THR A 317 18.77 -2.62 1.08
C THR A 317 18.11 -4.01 1.12
N THR A 318 17.85 -4.52 2.32
CA THR A 318 16.99 -5.68 2.56
C THR A 318 15.83 -5.30 3.46
N PHE A 319 14.97 -6.25 3.78
CA PHE A 319 13.85 -6.00 4.69
C PHE A 319 13.47 -7.24 5.48
N ALA A 320 12.86 -7.00 6.62
CA ALA A 320 12.19 -7.99 7.44
C ALA A 320 10.72 -7.64 7.61
N ARG A 321 9.91 -8.61 7.97
CA ARG A 321 8.52 -8.35 8.36
C ARG A 321 8.45 -7.48 9.62
N GLN A 322 7.30 -6.89 9.90
CA GLN A 322 7.06 -6.22 11.19
C GLN A 322 7.27 -7.20 12.35
N PRO A 323 8.02 -6.82 13.40
CA PRO A 323 8.24 -7.69 14.55
C PRO A 323 6.96 -8.08 15.28
N LEU A 324 6.97 -9.23 15.93
CA LEU A 324 5.90 -9.75 16.77
C LEU A 324 6.13 -9.41 18.25
N TRP A 325 5.10 -9.59 19.09
CA TRP A 325 5.32 -9.60 20.54
C TRP A 325 5.76 -10.97 21.07
N ASP A 326 5.29 -12.05 20.44
CA ASP A 326 5.58 -13.43 20.85
C ASP A 326 5.95 -14.25 19.61
N LYS A 327 7.01 -15.08 19.72
CA LYS A 327 7.49 -15.94 18.62
C LYS A 327 6.46 -16.95 18.14
N ASP A 328 5.62 -17.43 19.03
CA ASP A 328 4.51 -18.36 18.74
C ASP A 328 3.21 -17.62 18.41
N GLY A 329 3.27 -16.28 18.28
CA GLY A 329 2.12 -15.44 18.00
C GLY A 329 1.61 -15.56 16.58
N GLU A 330 0.32 -15.28 16.39
CA GLU A 330 -0.25 -15.10 15.06
C GLU A 330 0.35 -13.85 14.39
N HIS A 331 0.54 -13.97 13.11
CA HIS A 331 1.22 -12.94 12.31
C HIS A 331 0.20 -11.95 11.76
N TYR A 332 0.00 -10.86 12.46
CA TYR A 332 -0.79 -9.74 11.96
C TYR A 332 0.11 -8.63 11.45
N ASN A 333 -0.38 -7.92 10.44
CA ASN A 333 0.25 -6.72 9.93
C ASN A 333 -0.85 -5.70 9.66
N GLU A 334 -0.62 -4.47 10.03
CA GLU A 334 -1.50 -3.39 9.64
C GLU A 334 -1.44 -3.22 8.13
N ALA A 335 -2.60 -3.34 7.49
CA ALA A 335 -2.75 -3.04 6.08
C ALA A 335 -3.49 -1.71 5.93
N GLY A 336 -2.89 -0.80 5.19
CA GLY A 336 -3.52 0.44 4.76
C GLY A 336 -3.56 0.48 3.25
N GLY A 337 -4.36 1.34 2.67
CA GLY A 337 -4.35 1.45 1.22
C GLY A 337 -5.32 2.48 0.68
N ASN A 338 -5.26 2.64 -0.61
CA ASN A 338 -6.19 3.44 -1.37
C ASN A 338 -7.38 2.56 -1.77
N ILE A 339 -8.57 3.13 -1.74
CA ILE A 339 -9.79 2.45 -2.14
C ILE A 339 -10.35 3.15 -3.36
N PHE A 340 -10.66 2.39 -4.41
CA PHE A 340 -11.31 2.89 -5.60
C PHE A 340 -12.81 2.72 -5.47
N SER A 341 -13.54 3.79 -5.72
CA SER A 341 -14.99 3.86 -5.61
C SER A 341 -15.60 4.51 -6.84
N ILE A 342 -16.81 4.12 -7.19
CA ILE A 342 -17.57 4.77 -8.26
C ILE A 342 -18.35 5.93 -7.65
N ALA A 343 -18.15 7.13 -8.20
CA ALA A 343 -18.88 8.30 -7.76
C ALA A 343 -20.38 8.16 -8.05
N LYS A 344 -21.19 8.62 -7.12
CA LYS A 344 -22.64 8.72 -7.30
C LYS A 344 -22.97 10.16 -7.72
N THR A 345 -22.95 10.40 -9.01
CA THR A 345 -23.32 11.68 -9.63
C THR A 345 -24.76 11.67 -10.15
#